data_fe814e646be99f86f2225dc5673e994d
#
_entry.id   fe814e646be99f86f2225dc5673e994d
#
_cell.length_a   1.000
_cell.length_b   1.000
_cell.length_c   1.000
_cell.angle_alpha   90.00
_cell.angle_beta   90.00
_cell.angle_gamma   90.00
#
_symmetry.space_group_name_H-M   'P 1'
#
loop_
_entity.id
_entity.type
_entity.pdbx_description
1 polymer ?
#
loop_
_entity_poly.entity_id
_entity_poly.type
_entity_poly.pdbx_seq_one_letter_code
_entity_poly.pdbx_strand_id
1 'polypeptide(L)'
;MINQEFNVIVTIENKPFINDPEGETIYRDLILKNNYENVKSVRTAKVLKLIISANNSKEAILNIRKMCDDLRIFNPLVSNCHVNVIHNKEEINKDV
;
A
#
# COMPACT_ATOMS: atom_id res chain seq x y z
N MET A 1 -13.79 26.48 10.67
CA MET A 1 -13.77 25.13 10.19
C MET A 1 -12.78 24.30 10.96
N ILE A 2 -13.18 23.11 11.32
CA ILE A 2 -12.36 22.25 12.14
C ILE A 2 -11.75 21.16 11.27
N ASN A 3 -10.43 21.15 11.19
CA ASN A 3 -9.73 20.06 10.53
C ASN A 3 -9.67 18.88 11.46
N GLN A 4 -9.81 17.70 10.88
CA GLN A 4 -9.65 16.45 11.59
C GLN A 4 -8.40 15.77 11.09
N GLU A 5 -7.83 14.91 11.90
CA GLU A 5 -6.72 14.09 11.47
C GLU A 5 -7.23 12.74 10.98
N PHE A 6 -6.68 12.30 9.86
CA PHE A 6 -7.04 11.02 9.27
C PHE A 6 -5.79 10.17 9.11
N ASN A 7 -5.94 8.90 9.44
CA ASN A 7 -4.91 7.90 9.16
C ASN A 7 -5.15 7.37 7.75
N VAL A 8 -4.14 7.51 6.90
CA VAL A 8 -4.25 7.14 5.50
C VAL A 8 -3.18 6.11 5.18
N ILE A 9 -3.57 5.08 4.44
CA ILE A 9 -2.65 4.07 3.96
C ILE A 9 -2.54 4.18 2.46
N VAL A 10 -1.32 4.32 1.98
CA VAL A 10 -1.00 4.31 0.55
C VAL A 10 -0.30 3.00 0.24
N THR A 11 -0.88 2.21 -0.65
CA THR A 11 -0.28 0.94 -1.07
C THR A 11 0.20 1.08 -2.50
N ILE A 12 1.49 0.83 -2.71
CA ILE A 12 2.13 0.91 -4.02
C ILE A 12 2.63 -0.47 -4.37
N GLU A 13 2.15 -0.99 -5.50
CA GLU A 13 2.54 -2.32 -5.96
C GLU A 13 2.77 -2.32 -7.46
N ASN A 14 3.63 -3.20 -7.92
CA ASN A 14 3.86 -3.33 -9.35
C ASN A 14 2.61 -3.85 -10.04
N LYS A 15 2.38 -3.37 -11.26
CA LYS A 15 1.28 -3.88 -12.09
C LYS A 15 1.49 -5.37 -12.34
N PRO A 16 0.41 -6.13 -12.57
CA PRO A 16 0.50 -7.59 -12.67
C PRO A 16 1.52 -8.09 -13.69
N PHE A 17 1.73 -7.35 -14.78
CA PHE A 17 2.65 -7.78 -15.83
C PHE A 17 4.09 -7.28 -15.60
N ILE A 18 4.34 -6.59 -14.51
CA ILE A 18 5.68 -6.14 -14.15
C ILE A 18 6.24 -7.11 -13.12
N ASN A 19 7.47 -7.57 -13.34
CA ASN A 19 8.12 -8.52 -12.45
C ASN A 19 8.33 -7.93 -11.07
N ASP A 20 8.28 -8.81 -10.08
CA ASP A 20 8.55 -8.47 -8.69
C ASP A 20 9.65 -9.42 -8.20
N PRO A 21 10.92 -9.09 -8.42
CA PRO A 21 12.02 -10.00 -8.06
C PRO A 21 12.07 -10.36 -6.58
N GLU A 22 11.73 -9.42 -5.71
CA GLU A 22 11.72 -9.69 -4.27
C GLU A 22 10.66 -10.74 -3.93
N GLY A 23 9.46 -10.59 -4.45
CA GLY A 23 8.39 -11.56 -4.23
C GLY A 23 8.73 -12.92 -4.79
N GLU A 24 9.35 -12.96 -5.97
CA GLU A 24 9.78 -14.23 -6.58
C GLU A 24 10.83 -14.93 -5.74
N THR A 25 11.77 -14.18 -5.20
CA THR A 25 12.82 -14.75 -4.34
C THR A 25 12.23 -15.32 -3.06
N ILE A 26 11.31 -14.57 -2.43
CA ILE A 26 10.65 -15.06 -1.23
C ILE A 26 9.90 -16.36 -1.53
N TYR A 27 9.18 -16.37 -2.64
CA TYR A 27 8.39 -17.52 -3.01
C TYR A 27 9.26 -18.76 -3.28
N ARG A 28 10.25 -18.61 -4.13
CA ARG A 28 11.09 -19.71 -4.58
C ARG A 28 12.05 -20.19 -3.49
N ASP A 29 12.74 -19.25 -2.85
CA ASP A 29 13.86 -19.60 -1.99
C ASP A 29 13.49 -19.83 -0.53
N LEU A 30 12.35 -19.28 -0.10
CA LEU A 30 11.89 -19.43 1.27
C LEU A 30 10.67 -20.34 1.38
N ILE A 31 9.65 -20.04 0.61
CA ILE A 31 8.35 -20.72 0.75
C ILE A 31 8.37 -22.12 0.14
N LEU A 32 8.72 -22.21 -1.13
CA LEU A 32 8.73 -23.52 -1.81
C LEU A 32 9.81 -24.44 -1.24
N LYS A 33 10.97 -23.90 -0.91
CA LYS A 33 12.04 -24.69 -0.35
C LYS A 33 11.68 -25.30 1.01
N ASN A 34 10.72 -24.72 1.70
CA ASN A 34 10.29 -25.21 3.00
C ASN A 34 8.96 -25.96 2.93
N ASN A 35 8.60 -26.43 1.73
CA ASN A 35 7.49 -27.35 1.50
C ASN A 35 6.09 -26.73 1.66
N TYR A 36 5.97 -25.43 1.48
CA TYR A 36 4.66 -24.78 1.47
C TYR A 36 4.09 -24.77 0.05
N GLU A 37 3.82 -25.94 -0.47
CA GLU A 37 3.42 -26.12 -1.86
C GLU A 37 2.04 -25.57 -2.20
N ASN A 38 1.23 -25.33 -1.19
CA ASN A 38 -0.10 -24.76 -1.39
C ASN A 38 -0.09 -23.25 -1.59
N VAL A 39 1.05 -22.59 -1.39
CA VAL A 39 1.21 -21.18 -1.74
C VAL A 39 1.55 -21.09 -3.22
N LYS A 40 0.76 -20.36 -3.98
CA LYS A 40 0.90 -20.33 -5.44
C LYS A 40 1.70 -19.15 -5.97
N SER A 41 1.76 -18.07 -5.23
CA SER A 41 2.54 -16.91 -5.66
C SER A 41 2.74 -15.96 -4.49
N VAL A 42 3.72 -15.08 -4.64
CA VAL A 42 3.98 -14.02 -3.67
C VAL A 42 4.28 -12.74 -4.45
N ARG A 43 3.64 -11.66 -4.06
CA ARG A 43 3.92 -10.33 -4.61
C ARG A 43 4.16 -9.39 -3.44
N THR A 44 5.13 -8.51 -3.58
CA THR A 44 5.42 -7.52 -2.55
C THR A 44 4.76 -6.20 -2.90
N ALA A 45 4.57 -5.38 -1.89
CA ALA A 45 4.04 -4.03 -2.05
C ALA A 45 4.63 -3.13 -0.98
N LYS A 46 4.70 -1.84 -1.27
CA LYS A 46 5.14 -0.85 -0.31
C LYS A 46 3.91 -0.19 0.31
N VAL A 47 3.89 -0.08 1.61
CA VAL A 47 2.80 0.59 2.32
C VAL A 47 3.35 1.80 3.04
N LEU A 48 2.74 2.96 2.78
CA LEU A 48 3.05 4.19 3.49
C LEU A 48 1.88 4.49 4.41
N LYS A 49 2.19 4.79 5.66
CA LYS A 49 1.18 5.14 6.65
C LYS A 49 1.34 6.61 6.97
N LEU A 50 0.28 7.38 6.70
CA LEU A 50 0.34 8.83 6.85
C LEU A 50 -0.78 9.32 7.77
N ILE A 51 -0.53 10.46 8.39
CA ILE A 51 -1.56 11.19 9.12
C ILE A 51 -1.68 12.54 8.43
N ILE A 52 -2.89 12.89 8.04
CA ILE A 52 -3.14 14.14 7.34
C ILE A 52 -4.30 14.88 8.00
N SER A 53 -4.18 16.19 8.08
CA SER A 53 -5.27 17.05 8.52
C SER A 53 -6.12 17.43 7.31
N ALA A 54 -7.41 17.24 7.41
CA ALA A 54 -8.33 17.57 6.34
C ALA A 54 -9.73 17.79 6.92
N ASN A 55 -10.61 18.34 6.13
CA ASN A 55 -11.98 18.61 6.57
C ASN A 55 -12.83 17.35 6.63
N ASN A 56 -12.55 16.40 5.75
CA ASN A 56 -13.27 15.13 5.70
C ASN A 56 -12.41 14.08 5.01
N SER A 57 -12.88 12.84 5.04
CA SER A 57 -12.10 11.72 4.50
C SER A 57 -11.90 11.82 3.00
N LYS A 58 -12.90 12.33 2.28
CA LYS A 58 -12.79 12.47 0.83
C LYS A 58 -11.68 13.46 0.48
N GLU A 59 -11.60 14.57 1.19
CA GLU A 59 -10.56 15.56 0.98
C GLU A 59 -9.19 14.97 1.32
N ALA A 60 -9.11 14.20 2.39
CA ALA A 60 -7.86 13.55 2.78
C ALA A 60 -7.35 12.65 1.66
N ILE A 61 -8.21 11.85 1.07
CA ILE A 61 -7.84 10.95 -0.02
C ILE A 61 -7.37 11.74 -1.24
N LEU A 62 -8.11 12.79 -1.62
CA LEU A 62 -7.74 13.60 -2.78
C LEU A 62 -6.39 14.27 -2.59
N ASN A 63 -6.15 14.80 -1.40
CA ASN A 63 -4.89 15.49 -1.12
C ASN A 63 -3.71 14.53 -1.15
N ILE A 64 -3.89 13.33 -0.61
CA ILE A 64 -2.81 12.33 -0.61
C ILE A 64 -2.54 11.85 -2.04
N ARG A 65 -3.59 11.60 -2.83
CA ARG A 65 -3.40 11.22 -4.23
C ARG A 65 -2.63 12.27 -5.01
N LYS A 66 -3.02 13.53 -4.82
CA LYS A 66 -2.34 14.61 -5.50
C LYS A 66 -0.87 14.69 -5.09
N MET A 67 -0.61 14.52 -3.82
CA MET A 67 0.76 14.51 -3.32
C MET A 67 1.59 13.39 -3.95
N CYS A 68 1.02 12.19 -4.02
CA CYS A 68 1.72 11.04 -4.59
C CYS A 68 2.05 11.28 -6.07
N ASP A 69 1.15 11.91 -6.80
CA ASP A 69 1.37 12.24 -8.20
C ASP A 69 2.41 13.35 -8.35
N ASP A 70 2.27 14.43 -7.59
CA ASP A 70 3.13 15.60 -7.71
C ASP A 70 4.57 15.29 -7.32
N LEU A 71 4.74 14.48 -6.29
CA LEU A 71 6.06 14.16 -5.76
C LEU A 71 6.67 12.90 -6.37
N ARG A 72 5.97 12.27 -7.30
CA ARG A 72 6.45 11.04 -7.95
C ARG A 72 6.79 9.96 -6.93
N ILE A 73 5.91 9.78 -5.96
CA ILE A 73 6.11 8.75 -4.94
C ILE A 73 6.05 7.36 -5.56
N PHE A 74 5.34 7.23 -6.68
CA PHE A 74 5.29 5.99 -7.44
C PHE A 74 5.41 6.31 -8.93
N ASN A 75 5.76 5.31 -9.72
CA ASN A 75 5.82 5.45 -11.17
C ASN A 75 4.56 4.83 -11.77
N PRO A 76 3.64 5.66 -12.31
CA PRO A 76 2.37 5.13 -12.81
C PRO A 76 2.49 4.22 -14.02
N LEU A 77 3.65 4.22 -14.68
CA LEU A 77 3.87 3.32 -15.82
C LEU A 77 4.05 1.88 -15.37
N VAL A 78 4.58 1.66 -14.18
CA VAL A 78 4.90 0.32 -13.71
C VAL A 78 4.18 -0.06 -12.42
N SER A 79 3.59 0.90 -11.71
CA SER A 79 2.98 0.65 -10.40
C SER A 79 1.56 1.18 -10.32
N ASN A 80 0.78 0.53 -9.48
CA ASN A 80 -0.54 1.02 -9.06
C ASN A 80 -0.41 1.62 -7.67
N CYS A 81 -1.21 2.64 -7.41
CA CYS A 81 -1.21 3.34 -6.13
C CYS A 81 -2.64 3.37 -5.60
N HIS A 82 -2.84 2.81 -4.41
CA HIS A 82 -4.14 2.75 -3.76
C HIS A 82 -4.11 3.56 -2.49
N VAL A 83 -5.10 4.44 -2.31
CA VAL A 83 -5.17 5.33 -1.16
C VAL A 83 -6.43 5.00 -0.38
N ASN A 84 -6.29 4.67 0.90
CA ASN A 84 -7.41 4.32 1.76
C ASN A 84 -7.31 5.02 3.10
N VAL A 85 -8.44 5.48 3.62
CA VAL A 85 -8.52 6.04 4.96
C VAL A 85 -8.87 4.92 5.94
N ILE A 86 -8.16 4.87 7.04
CA ILE A 86 -8.44 3.93 8.12
C ILE A 86 -9.35 4.65 9.12
N HIS A 87 -10.58 4.19 9.24
CA HIS A 87 -11.57 4.84 10.11
C HIS A 87 -11.53 4.34 11.55
N ASN A 88 -10.94 3.17 11.77
CA ASN A 88 -10.92 2.53 13.07
C ASN A 88 -9.49 2.17 13.42
N LYS A 89 -8.97 2.73 14.51
CA LYS A 89 -7.61 2.46 14.95
C LYS A 89 -7.35 0.99 15.23
N GLU A 90 -8.37 0.25 15.62
CA GLU A 90 -8.22 -1.17 15.91
C GLU A 90 -7.89 -1.97 14.67
N GLU A 91 -8.27 -1.51 13.49
CA GLU A 91 -7.94 -2.19 12.26
C GLU A 91 -6.44 -2.26 12.02
N ILE A 92 -5.71 -1.26 12.50
CA ILE A 92 -4.26 -1.22 12.33
C ILE A 92 -3.58 -2.26 13.20
N ASN A 93 -4.17 -2.59 14.34
CA ASN A 93 -3.56 -3.47 15.34
C ASN A 93 -3.95 -4.93 15.20
N LYS A 94 -4.93 -5.24 14.37
CA LYS A 94 -5.45 -6.60 14.26
C LYS A 94 -4.52 -7.55 13.53
N ASP A 95 -3.56 -7.03 12.83
CA ASP A 95 -2.68 -7.84 12.00
C ASP A 95 -1.42 -8.28 12.71
N VAL A 96 -1.42 -8.19 13.99
CA VAL A 96 -0.25 -8.57 14.76
C VAL A 96 -0.19 -10.06 15.00
#